data_1197da1f3b9faf6c3dc9b816d8145583
#
_entry.id   1197da1f3b9faf6c3dc9b816d8145583
#
_cell.length_a   1.000
_cell.length_b   1.000
_cell.length_c   1.000
_cell.angle_alpha   90.00
_cell.angle_beta   90.00
_cell.angle_gamma   90.00
#
_symmetry.space_group_name_H-M   'P 1'
#
loop_
_entity.id
_entity.type
_entity.pdbx_description
1 polymer ?
#
loop_
_entity_poly.entity_id
_entity_poly.type
_entity_poly.pdbx_seq_one_letter_code
_entity_poly.pdbx_strand_id
1 'polypeptide(L)'
;MSISRRDSIEIDGKAVEISKGTNPLRVLMYNKKVGEISSAKDSEGRPSVFLALPKISKGKWISVGRLDINTSGLMLFTNNGELANKLMHPSSKIEREYVARIRGQVEPDHIRKLLEGVNLEDGKACFSDLQPGRKGKSNQWFAMVIMEGRTREVRRMWESQGFSVSRLKRVRIGGLFLPANLRQGNYKELAEKEIKSIGPQLISL
;
A
#
# COMPACT_ATOMS: atom_id res chain seq x y z
N MET A 1 -22.03 -26.45 2.62
CA MET A 1 -23.05 -26.63 1.58
C MET A 1 -22.61 -25.82 0.38
N SER A 2 -22.33 -26.44 -0.78
CA SER A 2 -21.88 -25.73 -1.98
C SER A 2 -23.10 -25.40 -2.82
N ILE A 3 -23.29 -24.13 -3.17
CA ILE A 3 -24.38 -23.67 -4.04
C ILE A 3 -24.05 -24.05 -5.49
N SER A 4 -24.91 -24.82 -6.16
CA SER A 4 -24.74 -25.25 -7.52
C SER A 4 -25.35 -24.24 -8.52
N ARG A 5 -25.02 -24.42 -9.83
CA ARG A 5 -25.55 -23.57 -10.91
C ARG A 5 -27.07 -23.65 -11.10
N ARG A 6 -27.75 -24.61 -10.44
CA ARG A 6 -29.19 -24.89 -10.59
C ARG A 6 -30.01 -24.41 -9.37
N ASP A 7 -29.34 -23.88 -8.35
CA ASP A 7 -30.03 -23.47 -7.13
C ASP A 7 -30.60 -22.05 -7.33
N SER A 8 -31.90 -21.89 -7.07
CA SER A 8 -32.53 -20.57 -6.95
C SER A 8 -32.38 -20.09 -5.51
N ILE A 9 -31.89 -18.87 -5.31
CA ILE A 9 -31.82 -18.24 -4.01
C ILE A 9 -32.95 -17.23 -3.90
N GLU A 10 -33.77 -17.39 -2.86
CA GLU A 10 -34.79 -16.42 -2.49
C GLU A 10 -34.40 -15.72 -1.18
N ILE A 11 -34.55 -14.41 -1.16
CA ILE A 11 -34.43 -13.59 0.06
C ILE A 11 -35.76 -12.89 0.26
N ASP A 12 -36.40 -13.11 1.39
CA ASP A 12 -37.74 -12.57 1.73
C ASP A 12 -38.81 -12.83 0.63
N GLY A 13 -38.81 -14.07 0.07
CA GLY A 13 -39.75 -14.50 -0.96
C GLY A 13 -39.50 -13.87 -2.35
N LYS A 14 -38.38 -13.20 -2.56
CA LYS A 14 -37.98 -12.67 -3.87
C LYS A 14 -36.80 -13.45 -4.41
N ALA A 15 -36.97 -14.01 -5.62
CA ALA A 15 -35.88 -14.67 -6.33
C ALA A 15 -34.75 -13.67 -6.60
N VAL A 16 -33.55 -14.01 -6.12
CA VAL A 16 -32.34 -13.23 -6.38
C VAL A 16 -31.60 -13.89 -7.55
N GLU A 17 -31.62 -13.25 -8.71
CA GLU A 17 -30.75 -13.63 -9.80
C GLU A 17 -29.29 -13.40 -9.38
N ILE A 18 -28.55 -14.51 -9.22
CA ILE A 18 -27.09 -14.44 -9.13
C ILE A 18 -26.59 -14.08 -10.53
N SER A 19 -26.58 -12.80 -10.83
CA SER A 19 -26.01 -12.34 -12.09
C SER A 19 -24.52 -12.69 -12.09
N LYS A 20 -24.14 -13.66 -12.93
CA LYS A 20 -22.75 -14.02 -13.26
C LYS A 20 -22.05 -12.95 -14.11
N GLY A 21 -22.36 -11.71 -13.93
CA GLY A 21 -21.54 -10.64 -14.43
C GLY A 21 -20.30 -10.54 -13.57
N THR A 22 -19.27 -11.35 -13.85
CA THR A 22 -17.93 -11.08 -13.31
C THR A 22 -17.55 -9.70 -13.77
N ASN A 23 -17.63 -8.72 -12.86
CA ASN A 23 -17.05 -7.42 -13.16
C ASN A 23 -15.60 -7.66 -13.57
N PRO A 24 -15.15 -7.15 -14.71
CA PRO A 24 -13.76 -7.30 -15.09
C PRO A 24 -12.88 -6.81 -13.94
N LEU A 25 -11.81 -7.54 -13.68
CA LEU A 25 -10.83 -7.14 -12.68
C LEU A 25 -10.25 -5.77 -13.06
N ARG A 26 -10.33 -4.83 -12.15
CA ARG A 26 -9.74 -3.51 -12.30
C ARG A 26 -8.81 -3.23 -11.14
N VAL A 27 -7.64 -2.70 -11.45
CA VAL A 27 -6.66 -2.26 -10.45
C VAL A 27 -6.17 -0.86 -10.82
N LEU A 28 -6.20 0.03 -9.86
CA LEU A 28 -5.68 1.39 -10.01
C LEU A 28 -4.41 1.56 -9.18
N MET A 29 -3.43 2.21 -9.76
CA MET A 29 -2.32 2.83 -9.07
C MET A 29 -2.67 4.29 -8.80
N TYR A 30 -2.53 4.73 -7.57
CA TYR A 30 -2.77 6.11 -7.15
C TYR A 30 -1.52 6.70 -6.49
N ASN A 31 -1.16 7.90 -6.85
CA ASN A 31 -0.07 8.64 -6.21
C ASN A 31 -0.65 9.55 -5.12
N LYS A 32 -0.76 9.03 -3.90
CA LYS A 32 -1.36 9.72 -2.76
C LYS A 32 -0.59 11.00 -2.40
N LYS A 33 -1.31 12.08 -2.14
CA LYS A 33 -0.78 13.32 -1.56
C LYS A 33 -0.60 13.19 -0.05
N VAL A 34 0.28 14.00 0.51
CA VAL A 34 0.28 14.29 1.95
C VAL A 34 -0.99 15.06 2.29
N GLY A 35 -1.58 14.78 3.46
CA GLY A 35 -2.83 15.41 3.91
C GLY A 35 -4.09 14.62 3.56
N GLU A 36 -4.04 13.65 2.66
CA GLU A 36 -5.17 12.76 2.38
C GLU A 36 -5.18 11.57 3.36
N ILE A 37 -6.38 11.13 3.75
CA ILE A 37 -6.57 9.90 4.54
C ILE A 37 -6.89 8.72 3.62
N SER A 38 -6.50 7.52 4.06
CA SER A 38 -6.72 6.24 3.34
C SER A 38 -8.05 5.56 3.73
N SER A 39 -9.02 6.32 4.23
CA SER A 39 -10.34 5.84 4.62
C SER A 39 -11.43 6.46 3.74
N ALA A 40 -12.50 5.69 3.47
CA ALA A 40 -13.66 6.20 2.74
C ALA A 40 -14.55 7.12 3.60
N LYS A 41 -14.49 6.98 4.93
CA LYS A 41 -15.23 7.81 5.88
C LYS A 41 -14.26 8.52 6.81
N ASP A 42 -14.50 9.78 7.07
CA ASP A 42 -13.76 10.59 8.01
C ASP A 42 -14.71 11.45 8.85
N SER A 43 -14.48 11.47 10.16
CA SER A 43 -15.26 12.28 11.10
C SER A 43 -14.77 13.73 11.22
N GLU A 44 -13.55 14.00 10.74
CA GLU A 44 -12.88 15.29 10.86
C GLU A 44 -12.90 16.10 9.54
N GLY A 45 -13.58 15.59 8.49
CA GLY A 45 -13.69 16.28 7.21
C GLY A 45 -12.40 16.35 6.39
N ARG A 46 -11.41 15.50 6.67
CA ARG A 46 -10.15 15.45 5.92
C ARG A 46 -10.36 14.86 4.52
N PRO A 47 -9.65 15.32 3.49
CA PRO A 47 -9.79 14.78 2.15
C PRO A 47 -9.42 13.30 2.09
N SER A 48 -10.31 12.49 1.52
CA SER A 48 -10.10 11.06 1.34
C SER A 48 -9.50 10.77 -0.04
N VAL A 49 -8.57 9.81 -0.09
CA VAL A 49 -8.03 9.27 -1.38
C VAL A 49 -9.13 8.76 -2.31
N PHE A 50 -10.27 8.30 -1.76
CA PHE A 50 -11.39 7.78 -2.56
C PHE A 50 -12.10 8.84 -3.38
N LEU A 51 -12.00 10.13 -3.02
CA LEU A 51 -12.60 11.24 -3.77
C LEU A 51 -11.94 11.47 -5.14
N ALA A 52 -10.67 11.06 -5.28
CA ALA A 52 -9.91 11.21 -6.52
C ALA A 52 -10.09 10.02 -7.48
N LEU A 53 -10.73 8.93 -7.05
CA LEU A 53 -10.88 7.73 -7.86
C LEU A 53 -12.06 7.84 -8.82
N PRO A 54 -12.00 7.17 -9.99
CA PRO A 54 -13.10 7.17 -10.94
C PRO A 54 -14.33 6.44 -10.38
N LYS A 55 -15.50 6.84 -10.82
CA LYS A 55 -16.74 6.11 -10.48
C LYS A 55 -16.65 4.66 -11.00
N ILE A 56 -17.23 3.74 -10.25
CA ILE A 56 -17.34 2.34 -10.62
C ILE A 56 -18.83 2.00 -10.75
N SER A 57 -19.21 1.32 -11.84
CA SER A 57 -20.61 1.03 -12.15
C SER A 57 -21.22 -0.03 -11.24
N LYS A 58 -20.42 -1.04 -10.87
CA LYS A 58 -20.83 -2.12 -9.97
C LYS A 58 -19.73 -2.38 -8.94
N GLY A 59 -20.10 -2.48 -7.65
CA GLY A 59 -19.15 -2.69 -6.55
C GLY A 59 -18.56 -1.40 -5.99
N LYS A 60 -17.37 -1.48 -5.42
CA LYS A 60 -16.65 -0.36 -4.81
C LYS A 60 -15.14 -0.54 -4.95
N TRP A 61 -14.39 0.56 -4.89
CA TRP A 61 -12.96 0.50 -4.75
C TRP A 61 -12.55 0.04 -3.35
N ILE A 62 -11.63 -0.88 -3.28
CA ILE A 62 -11.03 -1.42 -2.06
C ILE A 62 -9.55 -1.04 -2.09
N SER A 63 -9.07 -0.36 -1.06
CA SER A 63 -7.65 -0.04 -0.95
C SER A 63 -6.83 -1.29 -0.60
N VAL A 64 -5.71 -1.48 -1.27
CA VAL A 64 -4.71 -2.50 -0.93
C VAL A 64 -3.75 -1.90 0.11
N GLY A 65 -4.15 -1.98 1.36
CA GLY A 65 -3.44 -1.36 2.48
C GLY A 65 -3.71 0.14 2.61
N ARG A 66 -2.91 0.75 3.47
CA ARG A 66 -3.05 2.17 3.83
C ARG A 66 -1.70 2.88 3.80
N LEU A 67 -1.74 4.19 3.68
CA LEU A 67 -0.66 5.11 4.01
C LEU A 67 -1.16 6.12 5.02
N ASP A 68 -0.31 6.52 5.94
CA ASP A 68 -0.62 7.57 6.92
C ASP A 68 -0.89 8.90 6.22
N ILE A 69 -1.57 9.82 6.92
CA ILE A 69 -1.90 11.16 6.41
C ILE A 69 -0.66 11.94 5.95
N ASN A 70 0.45 11.78 6.64
CA ASN A 70 1.73 12.45 6.36
C ASN A 70 2.70 11.60 5.50
N THR A 71 2.21 10.52 4.89
CA THR A 71 2.95 9.68 3.94
C THR A 71 2.34 9.83 2.55
N SER A 72 3.17 9.97 1.54
CA SER A 72 2.77 10.09 0.13
C SER A 72 3.15 8.86 -0.69
N GLY A 73 2.74 8.86 -1.95
CA GLY A 73 3.22 7.90 -2.95
C GLY A 73 2.23 6.81 -3.30
N LEU A 74 2.75 5.67 -3.71
CA LEU A 74 2.02 4.61 -4.37
C LEU A 74 1.01 3.93 -3.44
N MET A 75 -0.27 4.00 -3.82
CA MET A 75 -1.35 3.18 -3.28
C MET A 75 -2.01 2.38 -4.42
N LEU A 76 -2.53 1.22 -4.09
CA LEU A 76 -3.30 0.40 -5.02
C LEU A 76 -4.75 0.32 -4.57
N PHE A 77 -5.66 0.29 -5.55
CA PHE A 77 -7.08 0.06 -5.34
C PHE A 77 -7.56 -0.99 -6.33
N THR A 78 -8.48 -1.84 -5.90
CA THR A 78 -9.10 -2.85 -6.78
C THR A 78 -10.59 -2.96 -6.50
N ASN A 79 -11.34 -3.47 -7.48
CA ASN A 79 -12.73 -3.87 -7.32
C ASN A 79 -12.91 -5.32 -6.84
N ASN A 80 -11.80 -6.04 -6.62
CA ASN A 80 -11.78 -7.44 -6.22
C ASN A 80 -11.24 -7.59 -4.80
N GLY A 81 -12.11 -8.01 -3.85
CA GLY A 81 -11.76 -8.15 -2.44
C GLY A 81 -10.78 -9.29 -2.16
N GLU A 82 -10.84 -10.38 -2.94
CA GLU A 82 -9.92 -11.50 -2.79
C GLU A 82 -8.50 -11.09 -3.18
N LEU A 83 -8.34 -10.39 -4.30
CA LEU A 83 -7.06 -9.83 -4.70
C LEU A 83 -6.52 -8.84 -3.66
N ALA A 84 -7.37 -7.93 -3.17
CA ALA A 84 -6.96 -6.99 -2.13
C ALA A 84 -6.44 -7.71 -0.89
N ASN A 85 -7.15 -8.75 -0.42
CA ASN A 85 -6.73 -9.54 0.73
C ASN A 85 -5.40 -10.27 0.47
N LYS A 86 -5.24 -10.94 -0.66
CA LYS A 86 -3.98 -11.61 -1.04
C LYS A 86 -2.80 -10.64 -1.04
N LEU A 87 -2.96 -9.44 -1.60
CA LEU A 87 -1.90 -8.43 -1.69
C LEU A 87 -1.56 -7.78 -0.34
N MET A 88 -2.50 -7.76 0.61
CA MET A 88 -2.29 -7.19 1.94
C MET A 88 -1.74 -8.19 2.95
N HIS A 89 -2.01 -9.48 2.77
CA HIS A 89 -1.69 -10.49 3.78
C HIS A 89 -0.18 -10.57 4.02
N PRO A 90 0.29 -10.60 5.28
CA PRO A 90 1.73 -10.64 5.60
C PRO A 90 2.46 -11.86 5.00
N SER A 91 1.78 -13.02 4.89
CA SER A 91 2.37 -14.22 4.28
C SER A 91 2.72 -14.08 2.81
N SER A 92 2.17 -13.08 2.13
CA SER A 92 2.48 -12.79 0.73
C SER A 92 3.88 -12.21 0.53
N LYS A 93 4.50 -11.71 1.59
CA LYS A 93 5.86 -11.15 1.61
C LYS A 93 6.14 -10.19 0.46
N ILE A 94 5.13 -9.39 0.08
CA ILE A 94 5.28 -8.40 -1.00
C ILE A 94 6.12 -7.26 -0.49
N GLU A 95 7.24 -7.02 -1.14
CA GLU A 95 8.13 -5.91 -0.85
C GLU A 95 7.44 -4.55 -1.05
N ARG A 96 7.70 -3.65 -0.12
CA ARG A 96 7.29 -2.25 -0.20
C ARG A 96 8.50 -1.37 -0.03
N GLU A 97 8.82 -0.61 -1.07
CA GLU A 97 9.95 0.30 -1.04
C GLU A 97 9.51 1.73 -0.76
N TYR A 98 10.26 2.36 0.13
CA TYR A 98 10.04 3.74 0.52
C TYR A 98 11.30 4.57 0.31
N VAL A 99 11.10 5.83 0.01
CA VAL A 99 12.13 6.86 0.08
C VAL A 99 11.79 7.81 1.22
N ALA A 100 12.71 8.00 2.15
CA ALA A 100 12.52 8.85 3.31
C ALA A 100 13.62 9.88 3.46
N ARG A 101 13.26 11.05 3.99
CA ARG A 101 14.20 12.07 4.45
C ARG A 101 14.27 12.03 5.97
N ILE A 102 15.41 11.61 6.47
CA ILE A 102 15.71 11.43 7.88
C ILE A 102 16.42 12.69 8.39
N ARG A 103 15.98 13.21 9.51
CA ARG A 103 16.63 14.35 10.20
C ARG A 103 17.71 13.83 11.13
N GLY A 104 18.90 14.42 11.07
CA GLY A 104 20.07 14.07 11.87
C GLY A 104 21.19 13.48 11.03
N GLN A 105 22.28 13.11 11.69
CA GLN A 105 23.45 12.44 11.11
C GLN A 105 23.33 10.95 11.37
N VAL A 106 23.09 10.18 10.32
CA VAL A 106 22.96 8.72 10.40
C VAL A 106 24.34 8.09 10.14
N GLU A 107 24.82 7.36 11.13
CA GLU A 107 26.10 6.64 11.05
C GLU A 107 25.90 5.18 10.61
N PRO A 108 26.94 4.50 10.09
CA PRO A 108 26.85 3.12 9.62
C PRO A 108 26.28 2.14 10.66
N ASP A 109 26.54 2.34 11.94
CA ASP A 109 26.04 1.49 13.02
C ASP A 109 24.51 1.53 13.14
N HIS A 110 23.89 2.70 12.93
CA HIS A 110 22.42 2.81 12.90
C HIS A 110 21.83 2.03 11.73
N ILE A 111 22.47 2.09 10.55
CA ILE A 111 22.03 1.33 9.36
C ILE A 111 22.12 -0.18 9.65
N ARG A 112 23.24 -0.64 10.23
CA ARG A 112 23.43 -2.05 10.60
C ARG A 112 22.33 -2.53 11.54
N LYS A 113 22.04 -1.79 12.63
CA LYS A 113 20.98 -2.12 13.60
C LYS A 113 19.59 -2.23 12.94
N LEU A 114 19.27 -1.31 12.03
CA LEU A 114 17.99 -1.30 11.31
C LEU A 114 17.85 -2.47 10.33
N LEU A 115 18.94 -2.98 9.78
CA LEU A 115 18.97 -4.19 8.95
C LEU A 115 18.94 -5.49 9.79
N GLU A 116 19.66 -5.54 10.91
CA GLU A 116 19.64 -6.66 11.85
C GLU A 116 18.29 -6.78 12.60
N GLY A 117 17.62 -5.65 12.74
CA GLY A 117 16.30 -5.54 13.34
C GLY A 117 16.30 -4.91 14.73
N VAL A 118 15.28 -4.10 14.96
CA VAL A 118 15.03 -3.37 16.20
C VAL A 118 13.74 -3.87 16.86
N ASN A 119 13.67 -3.80 18.18
CA ASN A 119 12.48 -4.16 18.92
C ASN A 119 11.53 -2.97 18.95
N LEU A 120 10.32 -3.17 18.43
CA LEU A 120 9.19 -2.26 18.56
C LEU A 120 8.19 -2.86 19.56
N GLU A 121 7.19 -2.08 19.98
CA GLU A 121 6.15 -2.52 20.92
C GLU A 121 5.39 -3.76 20.44
N ASP A 122 5.23 -3.91 19.12
CA ASP A 122 4.52 -5.01 18.46
C ASP A 122 5.45 -6.08 17.88
N GLY A 123 6.70 -6.15 18.34
CA GLY A 123 7.70 -7.16 17.98
C GLY A 123 8.87 -6.64 17.17
N LYS A 124 9.80 -7.53 16.88
CA LYS A 124 11.00 -7.20 16.10
C LYS A 124 10.64 -6.75 14.69
N ALA A 125 11.29 -5.70 14.19
CA ALA A 125 11.15 -5.16 12.84
C ALA A 125 12.52 -4.91 12.22
N CYS A 126 12.66 -5.12 10.90
CA CYS A 126 13.89 -4.84 10.16
C CYS A 126 13.58 -4.35 8.75
N PHE A 127 14.48 -3.58 8.18
CA PHE A 127 14.51 -3.37 6.74
C PHE A 127 15.15 -4.59 6.07
N SER A 128 14.57 -5.07 4.99
CA SER A 128 15.19 -6.09 4.14
C SER A 128 16.30 -5.52 3.26
N ASP A 129 16.22 -4.20 2.97
CA ASP A 129 17.26 -3.42 2.32
C ASP A 129 17.19 -1.96 2.79
N LEU A 130 18.35 -1.31 2.94
CA LEU A 130 18.47 0.07 3.39
C LEU A 130 19.69 0.73 2.73
N GLN A 131 19.45 1.62 1.79
CA GLN A 131 20.47 2.29 1.00
C GLN A 131 20.53 3.79 1.33
N PRO A 132 21.71 4.32 1.70
CA PRO A 132 21.89 5.75 1.88
C PRO A 132 21.86 6.47 0.53
N GLY A 133 21.16 7.61 0.50
CA GLY A 133 21.09 8.50 -0.64
C GLY A 133 21.74 9.84 -0.35
N ARG A 134 21.26 10.89 -1.01
CA ARG A 134 21.82 12.24 -0.89
C ARG A 134 21.85 12.73 0.57
N LYS A 135 23.04 13.13 1.02
CA LYS A 135 23.30 13.73 2.34
C LYS A 135 23.24 15.24 2.23
N GLY A 136 22.48 15.89 3.11
CA GLY A 136 22.43 17.34 3.31
C GLY A 136 23.09 17.72 4.63
N LYS A 137 23.05 19.01 5.00
CA LYS A 137 23.66 19.52 6.23
C LYS A 137 23.02 18.93 7.51
N SER A 138 21.69 18.81 7.54
CA SER A 138 20.92 18.37 8.73
C SER A 138 19.99 17.20 8.46
N ASN A 139 20.05 16.60 7.29
CA ASN A 139 19.19 15.48 6.90
C ASN A 139 19.84 14.67 5.79
N GLN A 140 19.38 13.41 5.68
CA GLN A 140 19.83 12.48 4.65
C GLN A 140 18.63 11.71 4.08
N TRP A 141 18.69 11.40 2.79
CA TRP A 141 17.72 10.55 2.13
C TRP A 141 18.15 9.09 2.21
N PHE A 142 17.16 8.21 2.33
CA PHE A 142 17.35 6.77 2.32
C PHE A 142 16.27 6.13 1.46
N ALA A 143 16.67 5.11 0.68
CA ALA A 143 15.76 4.13 0.11
C ALA A 143 15.74 2.92 1.03
N MET A 144 14.57 2.35 1.30
CA MET A 144 14.41 1.22 2.21
C MET A 144 13.28 0.30 1.79
N VAL A 145 13.43 -0.98 2.04
CA VAL A 145 12.46 -2.03 1.71
C VAL A 145 11.98 -2.71 2.99
N ILE A 146 10.67 -2.92 3.09
CA ILE A 146 10.03 -3.75 4.11
C ILE A 146 9.13 -4.79 3.45
N MET A 147 8.96 -5.94 4.09
CA MET A 147 8.05 -7.01 3.65
C MET A 147 6.72 -7.02 4.42
N GLU A 148 6.61 -6.19 5.43
CA GLU A 148 5.44 -6.02 6.28
C GLU A 148 4.78 -4.67 6.02
N GLY A 149 3.84 -4.28 6.85
CA GLY A 149 3.15 -2.99 6.73
C GLY A 149 2.41 -2.65 8.01
N ARG A 150 3.08 -2.83 9.17
CA ARG A 150 2.54 -2.47 10.48
C ARG A 150 2.32 -0.95 10.56
N THR A 151 1.47 -0.54 11.47
CA THR A 151 1.15 0.89 11.65
C THR A 151 2.42 1.70 11.90
N ARG A 152 2.69 2.69 11.02
CA ARG A 152 3.83 3.60 11.09
C ARG A 152 5.20 2.89 11.22
N GLU A 153 5.34 1.67 10.74
CA GLU A 153 6.50 0.80 10.96
C GLU A 153 7.82 1.48 10.59
N VAL A 154 7.94 2.02 9.37
CA VAL A 154 9.14 2.75 8.92
C VAL A 154 9.51 3.89 9.87
N ARG A 155 8.51 4.67 10.33
CA ARG A 155 8.76 5.81 11.24
C ARG A 155 9.23 5.33 12.61
N ARG A 156 8.56 4.34 13.19
CA ARG A 156 8.92 3.76 14.50
C ARG A 156 10.31 3.13 14.49
N MET A 157 10.71 2.49 13.40
CA MET A 157 12.06 1.94 13.25
C MET A 157 13.13 3.03 13.30
N TRP A 158 12.94 4.17 12.61
CA TRP A 158 13.86 5.30 12.69
C TRP A 158 13.80 5.98 14.05
N GLU A 159 12.60 6.14 14.64
CA GLU A 159 12.39 6.72 15.97
C GLU A 159 13.09 5.88 17.06
N SER A 160 13.16 4.56 16.94
CA SER A 160 13.90 3.67 17.87
C SER A 160 15.41 3.91 17.87
N GLN A 161 15.94 4.52 16.81
CA GLN A 161 17.35 4.93 16.70
C GLN A 161 17.57 6.43 16.99
N GLY A 162 16.55 7.12 17.53
CA GLY A 162 16.60 8.54 17.86
C GLY A 162 16.42 9.49 16.68
N PHE A 163 15.97 9.00 15.52
CA PHE A 163 15.78 9.82 14.33
C PHE A 163 14.32 10.12 14.04
N SER A 164 14.05 11.26 13.39
CA SER A 164 12.73 11.62 12.90
C SER A 164 12.65 11.58 11.38
N VAL A 165 11.54 11.04 10.86
CA VAL A 165 11.24 10.96 9.42
C VAL A 165 10.46 12.20 9.01
N SER A 166 11.11 13.15 8.34
CA SER A 166 10.51 14.41 7.89
C SER A 166 9.70 14.28 6.58
N ARG A 167 10.07 13.36 5.71
CA ARG A 167 9.33 13.00 4.49
C ARG A 167 9.35 11.50 4.30
N LEU A 168 8.22 10.94 3.86
CA LEU A 168 8.10 9.51 3.56
C LEU A 168 7.24 9.34 2.32
N LYS A 169 7.75 8.60 1.34
CA LYS A 169 7.05 8.32 0.10
C LYS A 169 7.22 6.85 -0.26
N ARG A 170 6.12 6.12 -0.46
CA ARG A 170 6.19 4.78 -1.03
C ARG A 170 6.36 4.87 -2.53
N VAL A 171 7.38 4.21 -3.07
CA VAL A 171 7.75 4.28 -4.49
C VAL A 171 7.56 2.97 -5.24
N ARG A 172 7.46 1.82 -4.51
CA ARG A 172 7.30 0.50 -5.12
C ARG A 172 6.43 -0.43 -4.26
N ILE A 173 5.69 -1.31 -4.90
CA ILE A 173 4.99 -2.47 -4.31
C ILE A 173 5.23 -3.67 -5.23
N GLY A 174 5.90 -4.72 -4.73
CA GLY A 174 6.35 -5.84 -5.54
C GLY A 174 7.21 -5.36 -6.70
N GLY A 175 6.91 -5.80 -7.92
CA GLY A 175 7.57 -5.31 -9.15
C GLY A 175 6.99 -4.01 -9.74
N LEU A 176 6.02 -3.38 -9.07
CA LEU A 176 5.33 -2.21 -9.58
C LEU A 176 5.92 -0.93 -9.02
N PHE A 177 6.54 -0.11 -9.86
CA PHE A 177 7.12 1.19 -9.49
C PHE A 177 6.14 2.33 -9.75
N LEU A 178 6.19 3.36 -8.90
CA LEU A 178 5.46 4.61 -9.11
C LEU A 178 6.12 5.41 -10.24
N PRO A 179 5.45 5.60 -11.39
CA PRO A 179 6.03 6.33 -12.51
C PRO A 179 6.29 7.80 -12.15
N ALA A 180 7.41 8.36 -12.63
CA ALA A 180 7.76 9.76 -12.40
C ALA A 180 6.73 10.75 -12.95
N ASN A 181 6.07 10.40 -14.05
CA ASN A 181 5.04 11.21 -14.71
C ASN A 181 3.64 11.11 -14.07
N LEU A 182 3.40 10.16 -13.17
CA LEU A 182 2.13 10.12 -12.43
C LEU A 182 2.16 11.14 -11.30
N ARG A 183 1.56 12.30 -11.52
CA ARG A 183 1.51 13.40 -10.54
C ARG A 183 0.74 13.00 -9.27
N GLN A 184 1.07 13.61 -8.14
CA GLN A 184 0.34 13.43 -6.89
C GLN A 184 -1.14 13.80 -7.05
N GLY A 185 -2.02 12.97 -6.47
CA GLY A 185 -3.47 13.12 -6.57
C GLY A 185 -4.07 12.52 -7.84
N ASN A 186 -3.25 11.95 -8.72
CA ASN A 186 -3.72 11.28 -9.93
C ASN A 186 -3.60 9.75 -9.80
N TYR A 187 -4.39 9.07 -10.62
CA TYR A 187 -4.36 7.61 -10.73
C TYR A 187 -4.08 7.18 -12.18
N LYS A 188 -3.67 5.92 -12.31
CA LYS A 188 -3.54 5.18 -13.57
C LYS A 188 -4.20 3.83 -13.39
N GLU A 189 -4.99 3.38 -14.35
CA GLU A 189 -5.47 2.01 -14.41
C GLU A 189 -4.36 1.09 -14.93
N LEU A 190 -4.17 -0.05 -14.26
CA LEU A 190 -3.08 -0.98 -14.57
C LEU A 190 -3.51 -2.00 -15.62
N ALA A 191 -2.63 -2.25 -16.57
CA ALA A 191 -2.76 -3.36 -17.49
C ALA A 191 -2.47 -4.70 -16.77
N GLU A 192 -2.95 -5.80 -17.31
CA GLU A 192 -2.78 -7.16 -16.75
C GLU A 192 -1.33 -7.50 -16.44
N LYS A 193 -0.39 -7.14 -17.34
CA LYS A 193 1.04 -7.35 -17.15
C LYS A 193 1.58 -6.59 -15.92
N GLU A 194 1.11 -5.37 -15.69
CA GLU A 194 1.49 -4.57 -14.54
C GLU A 194 0.91 -5.17 -13.24
N ILE A 195 -0.33 -5.64 -13.28
CA ILE A 195 -0.96 -6.32 -12.14
C ILE A 195 -0.16 -7.57 -11.77
N LYS A 196 0.19 -8.41 -12.73
CA LYS A 196 1.02 -9.61 -12.52
C LYS A 196 2.40 -9.29 -11.93
N SER A 197 2.98 -8.15 -12.23
CA SER A 197 4.29 -7.75 -11.68
C SER A 197 4.27 -7.45 -10.17
N ILE A 198 3.10 -7.21 -9.57
CA ILE A 198 3.00 -6.94 -8.12
C ILE A 198 3.43 -8.19 -7.32
N GLY A 199 2.98 -9.36 -7.73
CA GLY A 199 3.31 -10.64 -7.10
C GLY A 199 2.84 -11.78 -7.99
N PRO A 200 3.66 -12.25 -8.94
CA PRO A 200 3.27 -13.24 -9.94
C PRO A 200 2.65 -14.51 -9.34
N GLN A 201 3.17 -14.95 -8.19
CA GLN A 201 2.70 -16.14 -7.47
C GLN A 201 1.32 -15.99 -6.84
N LEU A 202 0.83 -14.75 -6.69
CA LEU A 202 -0.44 -14.46 -5.99
C LEU A 202 -1.60 -14.20 -6.95
N ILE A 203 -1.31 -13.99 -8.22
CA ILE A 203 -2.26 -13.54 -9.23
C ILE A 203 -2.39 -14.61 -10.32
N SER A 204 -3.22 -15.60 -10.04
CA SER A 204 -3.78 -16.48 -11.08
C SER A 204 -5.00 -15.76 -11.65
N LEU A 205 -4.84 -15.10 -12.78
CA LEU A 205 -5.93 -14.45 -13.55
C LEU A 205 -6.56 -15.46 -14.48
#